data_550adc6961a5ab25f28843aaef877a13
#
_entry.id   550adc6961a5ab25f28843aaef877a13
#
_cell.length_a   1.000
_cell.length_b   1.000
_cell.length_c   1.000
_cell.angle_alpha   90.00
_cell.angle_beta   90.00
_cell.angle_gamma   90.00
#
_symmetry.space_group_name_H-M   'P 1'
#
loop_
_entity.id
_entity.type
_entity.pdbx_description
1 polymer ?
#
loop_
_entity_poly.entity_id
_entity_poly.type
_entity_poly.pdbx_seq_one_letter_code
_entity_poly.pdbx_strand_id
1 'polypeptide(L)'
;MGSQSDLPIMELAANFLKSLDIPYELTVVSAHRTPERMFDYAKTAKERGLKVIIAGAGGAAHLPGMVASCTTLPVIGVPILSSNSIDGWDSVLSILQMPGGIPVATVALNGALNAGILATKILGTADEKIAENLQKYQDSLKDKVLGTVNDIKNQHPNHFD
;
A
#
# COMPACT_ATOMS: atom_id res chain seq x y z
N MET A 1 2.17 -1.48 10.18
CA MET A 1 3.45 -0.76 10.06
C MET A 1 4.40 -1.13 11.17
N GLY A 2 5.72 -0.99 10.94
CA GLY A 2 6.76 -1.40 11.91
C GLY A 2 7.02 -0.40 13.03
N SER A 3 6.67 0.85 12.83
CA SER A 3 6.89 1.95 13.78
C SER A 3 5.83 3.03 13.63
N GLN A 4 5.64 3.82 14.68
CA GLN A 4 4.78 5.00 14.61
C GLN A 4 5.33 6.06 13.63
N SER A 5 6.65 6.10 13.43
CA SER A 5 7.28 7.00 12.43
C SER A 5 6.82 6.74 10.99
N ASP A 6 6.28 5.54 10.71
CA ASP A 6 5.81 5.16 9.39
C ASP A 6 4.37 5.68 9.13
N LEU A 7 3.69 6.15 10.17
CA LEU A 7 2.28 6.54 10.13
C LEU A 7 1.97 7.60 9.07
N PRO A 8 2.74 8.70 8.92
CA PRO A 8 2.42 9.73 7.92
C PRO A 8 2.37 9.19 6.48
N ILE A 9 3.17 8.17 6.18
CA ILE A 9 3.15 7.50 4.87
C ILE A 9 1.98 6.51 4.80
N MET A 10 1.81 5.68 5.84
CA MET A 10 0.79 4.63 5.82
C MET A 10 -0.64 5.16 5.89
N GLU A 11 -0.85 6.35 6.46
CA GLU A 11 -2.15 7.05 6.45
C GLU A 11 -2.65 7.36 5.03
N LEU A 12 -1.77 7.49 4.04
CA LEU A 12 -2.19 7.67 2.65
C LEU A 12 -3.02 6.48 2.13
N ALA A 13 -2.62 5.25 2.50
CA ALA A 13 -3.40 4.06 2.19
C ALA A 13 -4.72 4.03 2.98
N ALA A 14 -4.67 4.32 4.28
CA ALA A 14 -5.85 4.33 5.15
C ALA A 14 -6.89 5.35 4.69
N ASN A 15 -6.46 6.57 4.36
CA ASN A 15 -7.32 7.63 3.87
C ASN A 15 -7.95 7.28 2.51
N PHE A 16 -7.19 6.62 1.63
CA PHE A 16 -7.72 6.14 0.36
C PHE A 16 -8.81 5.07 0.57
N LEU A 17 -8.55 4.06 1.39
CA LEU A 17 -9.55 3.03 1.72
C LEU A 17 -10.82 3.64 2.34
N LYS A 18 -10.62 4.59 3.27
CA LYS A 18 -11.73 5.33 3.88
C LYS A 18 -12.56 6.11 2.85
N SER A 19 -11.94 6.72 1.85
CA SER A 19 -12.63 7.48 0.81
C SER A 19 -13.54 6.62 -0.09
N LEU A 20 -13.30 5.30 -0.09
CA LEU A 20 -14.10 4.31 -0.81
C LEU A 20 -15.01 3.45 0.11
N ASP A 21 -15.17 3.87 1.39
CA ASP A 21 -15.93 3.15 2.41
C ASP A 21 -15.45 1.71 2.64
N ILE A 22 -14.17 1.43 2.43
CA ILE A 22 -13.56 0.12 2.68
C ILE A 22 -13.10 0.05 4.14
N PRO A 23 -13.63 -0.88 4.95
CA PRO A 23 -13.20 -1.03 6.33
C PRO A 23 -11.75 -1.53 6.41
N TYR A 24 -11.01 -1.02 7.39
CA TYR A 24 -9.61 -1.38 7.60
C TYR A 24 -9.22 -1.37 9.08
N GLU A 25 -8.16 -2.09 9.40
CA GLU A 25 -7.44 -1.99 10.68
C GLU A 25 -6.13 -1.23 10.44
N LEU A 26 -5.76 -0.33 11.35
CA LEU A 26 -4.47 0.37 11.32
C LEU A 26 -3.76 0.17 12.65
N THR A 27 -2.57 -0.44 12.63
CA THR A 27 -1.83 -0.75 13.85
C THR A 27 -0.32 -0.78 13.64
N VAL A 28 0.43 -0.73 14.75
CA VAL A 28 1.88 -0.94 14.78
C VAL A 28 2.18 -2.35 15.26
N VAL A 29 2.95 -3.10 14.47
CA VAL A 29 3.52 -4.39 14.82
C VAL A 29 4.99 -4.40 14.39
N SER A 30 5.90 -4.47 15.35
CA SER A 30 7.33 -4.42 15.04
C SER A 30 7.91 -5.83 14.96
N ALA A 31 8.49 -6.19 13.80
CA ALA A 31 9.14 -7.48 13.63
C ALA A 31 10.31 -7.70 14.62
N HIS A 32 10.98 -6.62 15.04
CA HIS A 32 12.15 -6.70 15.92
C HIS A 32 11.85 -6.44 17.39
N ARG A 33 10.83 -5.63 17.72
CA ARG A 33 10.55 -5.20 19.09
C ARG A 33 9.32 -5.86 19.70
N THR A 34 8.38 -6.31 18.87
CA THR A 34 7.16 -7.00 19.30
C THR A 34 6.84 -8.17 18.35
N PRO A 35 7.78 -9.15 18.19
CA PRO A 35 7.62 -10.25 17.23
C PRO A 35 6.37 -11.08 17.50
N GLU A 36 6.05 -11.37 18.76
CA GLU A 36 4.86 -12.15 19.13
C GLU A 36 3.58 -11.44 18.64
N ARG A 37 3.47 -10.13 18.90
CA ARG A 37 2.33 -9.33 18.42
C ARG A 37 2.23 -9.33 16.89
N MET A 38 3.35 -9.28 16.18
CA MET A 38 3.37 -9.37 14.72
C MET A 38 2.89 -10.74 14.25
N PHE A 39 3.35 -11.83 14.87
CA PHE A 39 2.90 -13.19 14.55
C PHE A 39 1.40 -13.37 14.80
N ASP A 40 0.92 -12.93 15.96
CA ASP A 40 -0.51 -13.03 16.32
C ASP A 40 -1.37 -12.24 15.34
N TYR A 41 -0.94 -11.01 14.99
CA TYR A 41 -1.66 -10.18 14.03
C TYR A 41 -1.77 -10.87 12.66
N ALA A 42 -0.65 -11.38 12.12
CA ALA A 42 -0.61 -12.00 10.81
C ALA A 42 -1.41 -13.31 10.75
N LYS A 43 -1.26 -14.19 11.77
CA LYS A 43 -1.94 -15.49 11.84
C LYS A 43 -3.45 -15.36 11.98
N THR A 44 -3.93 -14.42 12.78
CA THR A 44 -5.37 -14.23 13.04
C THR A 44 -6.06 -13.32 12.04
N ALA A 45 -5.32 -12.66 11.15
CA ALA A 45 -5.85 -11.69 10.18
C ALA A 45 -7.02 -12.24 9.36
N LYS A 46 -6.88 -13.45 8.81
CA LYS A 46 -7.91 -14.12 8.02
C LYS A 46 -9.18 -14.40 8.83
N GLU A 47 -9.03 -14.85 10.07
CA GLU A 47 -10.15 -15.16 10.99
C GLU A 47 -10.91 -13.89 11.38
N ARG A 48 -10.22 -12.75 11.49
CA ARG A 48 -10.84 -11.43 11.71
C ARG A 48 -11.53 -10.85 10.45
N GLY A 49 -11.46 -11.56 9.31
CA GLY A 49 -12.14 -11.17 8.08
C GLY A 49 -11.30 -10.32 7.13
N LEU A 50 -10.03 -10.06 7.44
CA LEU A 50 -9.13 -9.35 6.53
C LEU A 50 -8.92 -10.16 5.23
N LYS A 51 -8.77 -9.46 4.12
CA LYS A 51 -8.55 -10.04 2.79
C LYS A 51 -7.18 -9.72 2.21
N VAL A 52 -6.60 -8.58 2.61
CA VAL A 52 -5.29 -8.08 2.17
C VAL A 52 -4.60 -7.43 3.36
N ILE A 53 -3.28 -7.52 3.44
CA ILE A 53 -2.48 -6.81 4.43
C ILE A 53 -1.54 -5.85 3.70
N ILE A 54 -1.55 -4.57 4.09
CA ILE A 54 -0.57 -3.58 3.64
C ILE A 54 0.45 -3.41 4.77
N ALA A 55 1.71 -3.76 4.51
CA ALA A 55 2.78 -3.74 5.50
C ALA A 55 3.86 -2.73 5.12
N GLY A 56 4.03 -1.67 5.92
CA GLY A 56 5.04 -0.63 5.72
C GLY A 56 6.19 -0.74 6.69
N ALA A 57 7.43 -0.60 6.19
CA ALA A 57 8.65 -0.58 6.98
C ALA A 57 9.79 0.15 6.26
N GLY A 58 10.69 0.77 7.03
CA GLY A 58 11.88 1.45 6.54
C GLY A 58 13.18 0.79 7.03
N GLY A 59 14.31 1.23 6.49
CA GLY A 59 15.62 0.64 6.74
C GLY A 59 15.68 -0.82 6.28
N ALA A 60 16.18 -1.73 7.12
CA ALA A 60 16.09 -3.17 6.91
C ALA A 60 14.64 -3.63 7.10
N ALA A 61 13.82 -3.41 6.10
CA ALA A 61 12.36 -3.50 6.13
C ALA A 61 11.87 -4.97 6.16
N HIS A 62 12.14 -5.70 7.24
CA HIS A 62 11.81 -7.13 7.38
C HIS A 62 10.33 -7.41 7.56
N LEU A 63 9.56 -6.43 8.06
CA LEU A 63 8.15 -6.64 8.46
C LEU A 63 7.28 -7.23 7.34
N PRO A 64 7.28 -6.74 6.10
CA PRO A 64 6.39 -7.28 5.06
C PRO A 64 6.64 -8.76 4.76
N GLY A 65 7.91 -9.15 4.65
CA GLY A 65 8.30 -10.55 4.45
C GLY A 65 7.94 -11.45 5.65
N MET A 66 8.14 -10.98 6.86
CA MET A 66 7.77 -11.70 8.08
C MET A 66 6.27 -11.90 8.19
N VAL A 67 5.48 -10.88 7.87
CA VAL A 67 4.01 -10.98 7.81
C VAL A 67 3.59 -11.98 6.72
N ALA A 68 4.17 -11.88 5.52
CA ALA A 68 3.84 -12.77 4.41
C ALA A 68 4.12 -14.25 4.71
N SER A 69 5.15 -14.55 5.51
CA SER A 69 5.46 -15.93 5.93
C SER A 69 4.45 -16.51 6.93
N CYS A 70 3.61 -15.66 7.55
CA CYS A 70 2.70 -16.07 8.64
C CYS A 70 1.22 -16.09 8.22
N THR A 71 0.90 -15.75 6.97
CA THR A 71 -0.48 -15.69 6.49
C THR A 71 -0.59 -16.19 5.04
N THR A 72 -1.77 -16.65 4.66
CA THR A 72 -2.11 -16.94 3.26
C THR A 72 -2.78 -15.76 2.55
N LEU A 73 -2.97 -14.64 3.24
CA LEU A 73 -3.52 -13.43 2.65
C LEU A 73 -2.48 -12.75 1.74
N PRO A 74 -2.89 -12.09 0.66
CA PRO A 74 -2.00 -11.21 -0.10
C PRO A 74 -1.37 -10.15 0.79
N VAL A 75 -0.05 -9.98 0.70
CA VAL A 75 0.69 -8.94 1.42
C VAL A 75 1.27 -7.95 0.42
N ILE A 76 0.98 -6.67 0.64
CA ILE A 76 1.52 -5.56 -0.14
C ILE A 76 2.54 -4.84 0.74
N GLY A 77 3.79 -4.81 0.28
CA GLY A 77 4.90 -4.17 0.97
C GLY A 77 5.06 -2.71 0.54
N VAL A 78 5.15 -1.82 1.50
CA VAL A 78 5.44 -0.40 1.30
C VAL A 78 6.83 -0.11 1.85
N PRO A 79 7.86 0.05 0.99
CA PRO A 79 9.15 0.55 1.42
C PRO A 79 8.99 1.99 1.93
N ILE A 80 9.58 2.30 3.08
CA ILE A 80 9.52 3.63 3.68
C ILE A 80 10.92 4.20 3.81
N LEU A 81 11.09 5.46 3.39
CA LEU A 81 12.28 6.24 3.67
C LEU A 81 12.23 6.70 5.13
N SER A 82 12.88 5.96 6.00
CA SER A 82 12.99 6.26 7.43
C SER A 82 14.31 6.97 7.75
N SER A 83 14.44 7.52 8.95
CA SER A 83 15.64 8.26 9.37
C SER A 83 16.94 7.44 9.35
N ASN A 84 16.84 6.11 9.40
CA ASN A 84 17.97 5.18 9.33
C ASN A 84 18.13 4.52 7.94
N SER A 85 17.37 4.96 6.93
CA SER A 85 17.46 4.42 5.57
C SER A 85 18.70 4.91 4.84
N ILE A 86 19.23 4.08 3.96
CA ILE A 86 20.27 4.43 2.99
C ILE A 86 19.56 4.82 1.68
N ASP A 87 19.13 6.07 1.59
CA ASP A 87 18.38 6.63 0.44
C ASP A 87 17.10 5.85 0.07
N GLY A 88 16.63 4.96 0.95
CA GLY A 88 15.43 4.12 0.74
C GLY A 88 15.66 2.85 -0.07
N TRP A 89 16.82 2.67 -0.73
CA TRP A 89 17.11 1.46 -1.48
C TRP A 89 17.23 0.22 -0.59
N ASP A 90 17.68 0.39 0.64
CA ASP A 90 17.72 -0.66 1.66
C ASP A 90 16.31 -1.21 1.94
N SER A 91 15.31 -0.35 2.14
CA SER A 91 13.93 -0.79 2.36
C SER A 91 13.29 -1.37 1.10
N VAL A 92 13.53 -0.78 -0.06
CA VAL A 92 13.05 -1.32 -1.35
C VAL A 92 13.58 -2.72 -1.58
N LEU A 93 14.90 -2.91 -1.51
CA LEU A 93 15.52 -4.20 -1.76
C LEU A 93 15.16 -5.26 -0.71
N SER A 94 15.06 -4.87 0.58
CA SER A 94 14.65 -5.80 1.65
C SER A 94 13.26 -6.38 1.42
N ILE A 95 12.32 -5.59 0.86
CA ILE A 95 10.95 -6.04 0.61
C ILE A 95 10.84 -6.76 -0.74
N LEU A 96 11.61 -6.32 -1.73
CA LEU A 96 11.51 -6.85 -3.10
C LEU A 96 12.11 -8.25 -3.23
N GLN A 97 13.24 -8.53 -2.57
CA GLN A 97 14.01 -9.76 -2.72
C GLN A 97 13.52 -10.90 -1.81
N MET A 98 12.25 -11.28 -1.95
CA MET A 98 11.70 -12.39 -1.20
C MET A 98 12.11 -13.75 -1.79
N PRO A 99 12.28 -14.79 -0.95
CA PRO A 99 12.53 -16.15 -1.41
C PRO A 99 11.32 -16.72 -2.15
N GLY A 100 11.57 -17.71 -3.02
CA GLY A 100 10.50 -18.47 -3.65
C GLY A 100 9.52 -19.05 -2.63
N GLY A 101 8.22 -18.90 -2.88
CA GLY A 101 7.14 -19.38 -2.00
C GLY A 101 6.57 -18.34 -1.03
N ILE A 102 7.26 -17.24 -0.76
CA ILE A 102 6.80 -16.17 0.15
C ILE A 102 6.76 -14.82 -0.61
N PRO A 103 5.79 -14.59 -1.49
CA PRO A 103 5.73 -13.38 -2.28
C PRO A 103 5.23 -12.17 -1.45
N VAL A 104 5.78 -10.99 -1.75
CA VAL A 104 5.28 -9.69 -1.31
C VAL A 104 5.11 -8.79 -2.54
N ALA A 105 3.91 -8.26 -2.77
CA ALA A 105 3.66 -7.30 -3.84
C ALA A 105 4.22 -5.93 -3.43
N THR A 106 5.39 -5.57 -3.93
CA THR A 106 6.12 -4.36 -3.51
C THR A 106 5.71 -3.16 -4.37
N VAL A 107 5.32 -2.06 -3.72
CA VAL A 107 5.07 -0.76 -4.37
C VAL A 107 6.32 0.13 -4.31
N ALA A 108 6.26 1.31 -4.93
CA ALA A 108 7.35 2.28 -4.89
C ALA A 108 7.68 2.76 -3.46
N LEU A 109 8.87 3.34 -3.27
CA LEU A 109 9.27 4.00 -2.02
C LEU A 109 8.23 5.05 -1.62
N ASN A 110 7.78 4.99 -0.36
CA ASN A 110 6.69 5.81 0.18
C ASN A 110 5.34 5.68 -0.57
N GLY A 111 5.16 4.64 -1.37
CA GLY A 111 4.02 4.44 -2.26
C GLY A 111 2.75 3.90 -1.59
N ALA A 112 2.45 4.29 -0.34
CA ALA A 112 1.32 3.73 0.42
C ALA A 112 -0.05 4.00 -0.25
N LEU A 113 -0.23 5.14 -0.94
CA LEU A 113 -1.44 5.37 -1.74
C LEU A 113 -1.63 4.26 -2.78
N ASN A 114 -0.58 3.94 -3.54
CA ASN A 114 -0.63 2.87 -4.54
C ASN A 114 -0.85 1.49 -3.90
N ALA A 115 -0.37 1.26 -2.69
CA ALA A 115 -0.68 0.05 -1.94
C ALA A 115 -2.18 -0.03 -1.58
N GLY A 116 -2.79 1.08 -1.17
CA GLY A 116 -4.23 1.18 -0.95
C GLY A 116 -5.04 0.90 -2.22
N ILE A 117 -4.62 1.49 -3.36
CA ILE A 117 -5.24 1.24 -4.67
C ILE A 117 -5.11 -0.24 -5.07
N LEU A 118 -3.92 -0.83 -4.90
CA LEU A 118 -3.70 -2.25 -5.23
C LEU A 118 -4.54 -3.18 -4.34
N ALA A 119 -4.61 -2.89 -3.04
CA ALA A 119 -5.50 -3.61 -2.13
C ALA A 119 -6.96 -3.53 -2.58
N THR A 120 -7.42 -2.36 -2.97
CA THR A 120 -8.78 -2.14 -3.50
C THR A 120 -9.02 -2.93 -4.79
N LYS A 121 -8.03 -2.98 -5.69
CA LYS A 121 -8.12 -3.83 -6.91
C LYS A 121 -8.28 -5.30 -6.57
N ILE A 122 -7.52 -5.80 -5.59
CA ILE A 122 -7.63 -7.20 -5.14
C ILE A 122 -9.03 -7.46 -4.56
N LEU A 123 -9.55 -6.56 -3.72
CA LEU A 123 -10.88 -6.68 -3.16
C LEU A 123 -11.97 -6.62 -4.24
N GLY A 124 -11.83 -5.73 -5.22
CA GLY A 124 -12.77 -5.55 -6.31
C GLY A 124 -12.90 -6.76 -7.26
N THR A 125 -11.96 -7.72 -7.21
CA THR A 125 -12.12 -8.99 -7.96
C THR A 125 -13.26 -9.87 -7.46
N ALA A 126 -13.72 -9.65 -6.22
CA ALA A 126 -14.78 -10.42 -5.56
C ALA A 126 -15.95 -9.54 -5.06
N ASP A 127 -15.87 -8.22 -5.23
CA ASP A 127 -16.88 -7.26 -4.79
C ASP A 127 -17.10 -6.20 -5.88
N GLU A 128 -18.24 -6.29 -6.56
CA GLU A 128 -18.59 -5.43 -7.70
C GLU A 128 -18.73 -3.95 -7.28
N LYS A 129 -19.26 -3.67 -6.08
CA LYS A 129 -19.39 -2.30 -5.58
C LYS A 129 -18.01 -1.65 -5.35
N ILE A 130 -17.05 -2.41 -4.84
CA ILE A 130 -15.67 -1.93 -4.68
C ILE A 130 -15.05 -1.68 -6.07
N ALA A 131 -15.26 -2.58 -7.03
CA ALA A 131 -14.77 -2.41 -8.39
C ALA A 131 -15.34 -1.14 -9.05
N GLU A 132 -16.65 -0.91 -8.95
CA GLU A 132 -17.31 0.30 -9.47
C GLU A 132 -16.76 1.60 -8.83
N ASN A 133 -16.60 1.61 -7.51
CA ASN A 133 -16.05 2.78 -6.81
C ASN A 133 -14.62 3.07 -7.23
N LEU A 134 -13.82 2.02 -7.43
CA LEU A 134 -12.46 2.15 -7.94
C LEU A 134 -12.45 2.66 -9.39
N GLN A 135 -13.38 2.21 -10.25
CA GLN A 135 -13.50 2.71 -11.61
C GLN A 135 -13.81 4.23 -11.61
N LYS A 136 -14.76 4.68 -10.81
CA LYS A 136 -15.07 6.11 -10.65
C LYS A 136 -13.85 6.92 -10.22
N TYR A 137 -13.04 6.38 -9.30
CA TYR A 137 -11.79 7.02 -8.91
C TYR A 137 -10.82 7.12 -10.09
N GLN A 138 -10.64 6.05 -10.86
CA GLN A 138 -9.76 6.07 -12.05
C GLN A 138 -10.24 7.07 -13.12
N ASP A 139 -11.55 7.13 -13.35
CA ASP A 139 -12.15 8.10 -14.27
C ASP A 139 -11.88 9.54 -13.82
N SER A 140 -11.98 9.82 -12.52
CA SER A 140 -11.66 11.15 -11.97
C SER A 140 -10.20 11.56 -12.19
N LEU A 141 -9.25 10.60 -12.17
CA LEU A 141 -7.85 10.88 -12.49
C LEU A 141 -7.67 11.26 -13.96
N LYS A 142 -8.38 10.58 -14.87
CA LYS A 142 -8.41 10.88 -16.30
C LYS A 142 -8.96 12.28 -16.54
N ASP A 143 -10.11 12.59 -15.93
CA ASP A 143 -10.77 13.90 -16.08
C ASP A 143 -9.88 15.04 -15.59
N LYS A 144 -9.14 14.83 -14.50
CA LYS A 144 -8.17 15.79 -13.99
C LYS A 144 -7.05 16.08 -15.01
N VAL A 145 -6.54 15.04 -15.67
CA VAL A 145 -5.50 15.22 -16.72
C VAL A 145 -6.08 15.95 -17.92
N LEU A 146 -7.28 15.56 -18.38
CA LEU A 146 -7.93 16.21 -19.50
C LEU A 146 -8.28 17.69 -19.22
N GLY A 147 -8.65 18.00 -17.96
CA GLY A 147 -8.81 19.39 -17.51
C GLY A 147 -7.51 20.20 -17.67
N THR A 148 -6.38 19.64 -17.22
CA THR A 148 -5.05 20.28 -17.39
C THR A 148 -4.70 20.48 -18.87
N VAL A 149 -5.01 19.49 -19.73
CA VAL A 149 -4.80 19.62 -21.18
C VAL A 149 -5.60 20.80 -21.73
N ASN A 150 -6.86 20.96 -21.35
CA ASN A 150 -7.69 22.08 -21.78
C ASN A 150 -7.14 23.44 -21.30
N ASP A 151 -6.63 23.51 -20.08
CA ASP A 151 -6.00 24.72 -19.54
C ASP A 151 -4.75 25.10 -20.34
N ILE A 152 -3.92 24.11 -20.70
CA ILE A 152 -2.73 24.34 -21.56
C ILE A 152 -3.14 24.80 -22.95
N LYS A 153 -4.17 24.18 -23.56
CA LYS A 153 -4.69 24.62 -24.87
C LYS A 153 -5.11 26.09 -24.88
N ASN A 154 -5.78 26.51 -23.82
CA ASN A 154 -6.26 27.88 -23.68
C ASN A 154 -5.11 28.90 -23.49
N GLN A 155 -3.96 28.47 -22.97
CA GLN A 155 -2.81 29.34 -22.68
C GLN A 155 -1.74 29.31 -23.76
N HIS A 156 -1.71 28.30 -24.61
CA HIS A 156 -0.66 28.08 -25.62
C HIS A 156 -1.27 27.79 -26.99
N PRO A 157 -0.95 28.59 -28.02
CA PRO A 157 -1.51 28.42 -29.37
C PRO A 157 -0.98 27.18 -30.11
N ASN A 158 0.21 26.70 -29.73
CA ASN A 158 0.81 25.48 -30.27
C ASN A 158 0.74 24.38 -29.24
N HIS A 159 -0.22 23.49 -29.37
CA HIS A 159 -0.46 22.36 -28.46
C HIS A 159 -0.75 21.08 -29.27
N PHE A 160 -0.67 19.94 -28.60
CA PHE A 160 -1.10 18.65 -29.14
C PHE A 160 -2.59 18.43 -28.79
N ASP A 161 -3.37 17.99 -29.79
CA ASP A 161 -4.79 17.59 -29.62
C ASP A 161 -4.97 16.14 -29.21
#